data_f5d5520df54287dc4769bf137f9ae2da
#
_entry.id   f5d5520df54287dc4769bf137f9ae2da
#
_cell.length_a   1.000
_cell.length_b   1.000
_cell.length_c   1.000
_cell.angle_alpha   90.00
_cell.angle_beta   90.00
_cell.angle_gamma   90.00
#
_symmetry.space_group_name_H-M   'P 1'
#
loop_
_entity.id
_entity.type
_entity.pdbx_description
1 polymer ?
#
loop_
_entity_poly.entity_id
_entity_poly.type
_entity_poly.pdbx_seq_one_letter_code
_entity_poly.pdbx_strand_id
1 'polypeptide(L)'
;MTARVNDEGWESVFVEWLKVSRLKKNDVIFVFSVGGGNLKKKISVNIIEAVKYAKKIGSKIVGIIGRKDGYTAKASKACLVIPTVNKNSITPHTEAFHSVIWHLIVTHPKLKSNNTKWESITK
;
A
#
# COMPACT_ATOMS: atom_id res chain seq x y z
N MET A 1 -3.86 -3.50 18.05
CA MET A 1 -4.77 -2.81 17.13
C MET A 1 -6.07 -2.39 17.80
N THR A 2 -6.77 -3.28 18.51
CA THR A 2 -8.07 -3.01 19.18
C THR A 2 -8.02 -1.87 20.19
N ALA A 3 -7.05 -1.84 21.10
CA ALA A 3 -6.88 -0.73 22.06
C ALA A 3 -6.77 0.62 21.34
N ARG A 4 -5.94 0.70 20.29
CA ARG A 4 -5.79 1.92 19.51
C ARG A 4 -7.09 2.40 18.87
N VAL A 5 -7.89 1.48 18.35
CA VAL A 5 -9.20 1.81 17.76
C VAL A 5 -10.15 2.36 18.82
N ASN A 6 -10.17 1.76 20.01
CA ASN A 6 -11.01 2.22 21.10
C ASN A 6 -10.62 3.61 21.62
N ASP A 7 -9.32 3.87 21.76
CA ASP A 7 -8.81 5.06 22.43
C ASP A 7 -8.65 6.26 21.49
N GLU A 8 -8.28 6.01 20.23
CA GLU A 8 -7.89 7.07 19.29
C GLU A 8 -8.58 6.98 17.92
N GLY A 9 -9.51 6.04 17.74
CA GLY A 9 -10.28 5.87 16.51
C GLY A 9 -9.57 5.07 15.42
N TRP A 10 -10.37 4.58 14.47
CA TRP A 10 -9.92 3.76 13.34
C TRP A 10 -8.88 4.44 12.43
N GLU A 11 -9.03 5.73 12.23
CA GLU A 11 -8.14 6.54 11.39
C GLU A 11 -6.71 6.60 11.89
N SER A 12 -6.49 6.46 13.21
CA SER A 12 -5.17 6.54 13.85
C SER A 12 -4.30 5.30 13.64
N VAL A 13 -4.89 4.16 13.34
CA VAL A 13 -4.25 2.83 13.41
C VAL A 13 -2.91 2.77 12.68
N PHE A 14 -2.86 3.18 11.43
CA PHE A 14 -1.63 3.12 10.64
C PHE A 14 -0.70 4.29 10.89
N VAL A 15 -1.24 5.47 11.16
CA VAL A 15 -0.41 6.64 11.49
C VAL A 15 0.42 6.39 12.73
N GLU A 16 -0.20 5.91 13.80
CA GLU A 16 0.49 5.66 15.05
C GLU A 16 1.49 4.51 14.93
N TRP A 17 1.17 3.47 14.15
CA TRP A 17 2.14 2.44 13.83
C TRP A 17 3.36 2.99 13.10
N LEU A 18 3.17 3.88 12.12
CA LEU A 18 4.27 4.53 11.39
C LEU A 18 5.11 5.43 12.30
N LYS A 19 4.48 6.13 13.28
CA LYS A 19 5.21 6.93 14.28
C LYS A 19 6.08 6.05 15.17
N VAL A 20 5.51 4.98 15.73
CA VAL A 20 6.26 4.02 16.57
C VAL A 20 7.38 3.35 15.80
N SER A 21 7.15 3.03 14.52
CA SER A 21 8.15 2.50 13.60
C SER A 21 9.19 3.55 13.17
N ARG A 22 9.06 4.79 13.62
CA ARG A 22 9.98 5.90 13.32
C ARG A 22 10.16 6.14 11.83
N LEU A 23 9.05 6.19 11.08
CA LEU A 23 9.07 6.48 9.64
C LEU A 23 9.92 7.73 9.34
N LYS A 24 10.85 7.62 8.40
CA LYS A 24 11.80 8.66 8.00
C LYS A 24 11.63 9.02 6.52
N LYS A 25 12.19 10.16 6.12
CA LYS A 25 12.20 10.65 4.74
C LYS A 25 12.75 9.64 3.72
N ASN A 26 13.73 8.83 4.13
CA ASN A 26 14.36 7.84 3.25
C ASN A 26 13.58 6.52 3.14
N ASP A 27 12.54 6.36 3.95
CA ASP A 27 11.69 5.18 3.91
C ASP A 27 10.64 5.28 2.79
N VAL A 28 10.04 4.15 2.49
CA VAL A 28 8.96 4.03 1.52
C VAL A 28 7.78 3.34 2.19
N ILE A 29 6.61 3.93 2.14
CA ILE A 29 5.38 3.20 2.45
C ILE A 29 4.84 2.55 1.18
N PHE A 30 4.49 1.27 1.29
CA PHE A 30 3.89 0.52 0.20
C PHE A 30 2.43 0.21 0.55
N VAL A 31 1.50 0.78 -0.20
CA VAL A 31 0.06 0.67 0.04
C VAL A 31 -0.56 -0.37 -0.86
N PHE A 32 -1.17 -1.38 -0.26
CA PHE A 32 -2.01 -2.36 -0.92
C PHE A 32 -3.46 -2.07 -0.56
N SER A 33 -4.29 -1.73 -1.53
CA SER A 33 -5.69 -1.38 -1.28
C SER A 33 -6.54 -1.50 -2.53
N VAL A 34 -7.75 -2.02 -2.40
CA VAL A 34 -8.70 -2.05 -3.52
C VAL A 34 -9.09 -0.64 -3.94
N GLY A 35 -9.49 0.21 -3.01
CA GLY A 35 -9.99 1.57 -3.30
C GLY A 35 -8.93 2.67 -3.23
N GLY A 36 -7.82 2.43 -2.52
CA GLY A 36 -6.79 3.43 -2.29
C GLY A 36 -7.21 4.62 -1.42
N GLY A 37 -8.36 4.53 -0.75
CA GLY A 37 -8.94 5.57 0.10
C GLY A 37 -9.76 6.63 -0.66
N ASN A 38 -10.85 7.09 -0.06
CA ASN A 38 -11.71 8.14 -0.62
C ASN A 38 -12.10 9.15 0.47
N LEU A 39 -11.59 10.39 0.37
CA LEU A 39 -11.85 11.46 1.33
C LEU A 39 -13.32 11.87 1.38
N LYS A 40 -13.96 12.02 0.23
CA LYS A 40 -15.35 12.48 0.16
C LYS A 40 -16.32 11.47 0.78
N LYS A 41 -16.08 10.18 0.55
CA LYS A 41 -16.92 9.08 1.06
C LYS A 41 -16.44 8.55 2.41
N LYS A 42 -15.38 9.09 2.98
CA LYS A 42 -14.76 8.62 4.24
C LYS A 42 -14.46 7.10 4.23
N ILE A 43 -13.98 6.58 3.09
CA ILE A 43 -13.61 5.17 2.94
C ILE A 43 -12.10 5.00 3.13
N SER A 44 -11.69 3.99 3.90
CA SER A 44 -10.29 3.69 4.22
C SER A 44 -9.53 4.91 4.76
N VAL A 45 -10.15 5.61 5.70
CA VAL A 45 -9.58 6.83 6.32
C VAL A 45 -8.24 6.55 6.99
N ASN A 46 -8.05 5.39 7.56
CA ASN A 46 -6.79 4.92 8.14
C ASN A 46 -5.64 4.94 7.11
N ILE A 47 -5.88 4.49 5.88
CA ILE A 47 -4.90 4.57 4.78
C ILE A 47 -4.64 6.02 4.40
N ILE A 48 -5.70 6.84 4.30
CA ILE A 48 -5.58 8.26 3.95
C ILE A 48 -4.70 8.99 4.95
N GLU A 49 -4.93 8.80 6.25
CA GLU A 49 -4.14 9.46 7.28
C GLU A 49 -2.67 8.97 7.29
N ALA A 50 -2.43 7.67 7.07
CA ALA A 50 -1.08 7.15 6.89
C ALA A 50 -0.35 7.80 5.70
N VAL A 51 -1.03 7.94 4.57
CA VAL A 51 -0.49 8.59 3.37
C VAL A 51 -0.22 10.08 3.60
N LYS A 52 -1.12 10.80 4.29
CA LYS A 52 -0.89 12.20 4.71
C LYS A 52 0.33 12.33 5.61
N TYR A 53 0.45 11.45 6.60
CA TYR A 53 1.58 11.43 7.51
C TYR A 53 2.90 11.17 6.77
N ALA A 54 2.94 10.17 5.89
CA ALA A 54 4.12 9.89 5.06
C ALA A 54 4.53 11.09 4.21
N LYS A 55 3.56 11.80 3.61
CA LYS A 55 3.82 13.06 2.88
C LYS A 55 4.42 14.14 3.78
N LYS A 56 3.89 14.30 5.00
CA LYS A 56 4.40 15.27 5.99
C LYS A 56 5.86 14.97 6.36
N ILE A 57 6.22 13.70 6.51
CA ILE A 57 7.60 13.25 6.80
C ILE A 57 8.51 13.39 5.56
N GLY A 58 7.95 13.48 4.36
CA GLY A 58 8.71 13.46 3.10
C GLY A 58 9.10 12.05 2.63
N SER A 59 8.51 11.02 3.21
CA SER A 59 8.68 9.64 2.82
C SER A 59 8.01 9.37 1.46
N LYS A 60 8.56 8.46 0.68
CA LYS A 60 7.99 8.07 -0.61
C LYS A 60 6.78 7.17 -0.39
N ILE A 61 5.82 7.29 -1.31
CA ILE A 61 4.59 6.50 -1.30
C ILE A 61 4.53 5.73 -2.62
N VAL A 62 4.33 4.43 -2.52
CA VAL A 62 4.12 3.52 -3.65
C VAL A 62 2.83 2.75 -3.40
N GLY A 63 2.07 2.47 -4.43
CA GLY A 63 0.80 1.76 -4.27
C GLY A 63 0.50 0.74 -5.35
N ILE A 64 -0.25 -0.29 -4.99
CA ILE A 64 -0.96 -1.18 -5.91
C ILE A 64 -2.43 -1.13 -5.52
N ILE A 65 -3.26 -0.63 -6.40
CA ILE A 65 -4.68 -0.35 -6.11
C ILE A 65 -5.58 -0.75 -7.28
N GLY A 66 -6.88 -0.89 -7.02
CA GLY A 66 -7.88 -1.19 -8.05
C GLY A 66 -8.61 0.04 -8.60
N ARG A 67 -8.37 1.25 -8.06
CA ARG A 67 -9.10 2.47 -8.48
C ARG A 67 -8.17 3.65 -8.69
N LYS A 68 -8.10 4.15 -9.93
CA LYS A 68 -7.28 5.32 -10.31
C LYS A 68 -7.66 6.64 -9.60
N ASP A 69 -8.90 6.76 -9.12
CA ASP A 69 -9.42 7.93 -8.42
C ASP A 69 -9.15 7.90 -6.91
N GLY A 70 -8.57 6.83 -6.39
CA GLY A 70 -8.20 6.68 -4.99
C GLY A 70 -7.20 7.73 -4.51
N TYR A 71 -7.25 8.04 -3.21
CA TYR A 71 -6.33 9.02 -2.59
C TYR A 71 -4.87 8.59 -2.74
N THR A 72 -4.58 7.30 -2.55
CA THR A 72 -3.26 6.71 -2.73
C THR A 72 -2.70 6.95 -4.14
N ALA A 73 -3.52 6.74 -5.20
CA ALA A 73 -3.07 6.98 -6.57
C ALA A 73 -2.55 8.41 -6.79
N LYS A 74 -3.30 9.39 -6.25
CA LYS A 74 -2.97 10.82 -6.39
C LYS A 74 -1.78 11.25 -5.56
N ALA A 75 -1.51 10.56 -4.47
CA ALA A 75 -0.47 10.89 -3.51
C ALA A 75 0.86 10.18 -3.77
N SER A 76 0.83 9.06 -4.49
CA SER A 76 1.97 8.17 -4.70
C SER A 76 2.97 8.73 -5.70
N LYS A 77 4.25 8.45 -5.46
CA LYS A 77 5.32 8.67 -6.43
C LYS A 77 5.24 7.68 -7.61
N ALA A 78 4.84 6.43 -7.30
CA ALA A 78 4.54 5.39 -8.27
C ALA A 78 3.31 4.61 -7.79
N CYS A 79 2.36 4.39 -8.69
CA CYS A 79 1.16 3.63 -8.35
C CYS A 79 0.74 2.77 -9.54
N LEU A 80 0.64 1.47 -9.27
CA LEU A 80 0.08 0.53 -10.23
C LEU A 80 -1.42 0.41 -9.98
N VAL A 81 -2.20 0.61 -11.03
CA VAL A 81 -3.66 0.49 -10.95
C VAL A 81 -4.09 -0.77 -11.70
N ILE A 82 -4.66 -1.72 -10.98
CA ILE A 82 -5.24 -2.94 -11.55
C ILE A 82 -6.49 -2.56 -12.35
N PRO A 83 -6.57 -2.84 -13.66
CA PRO A 83 -7.72 -2.47 -14.45
C PRO A 83 -8.97 -3.23 -14.04
N THR A 84 -10.09 -2.54 -13.98
CA THR A 84 -11.39 -3.15 -13.72
C THR A 84 -11.93 -3.77 -15.00
N VAL A 85 -11.82 -5.08 -15.13
CA VAL A 85 -12.38 -5.85 -16.25
C VAL A 85 -13.80 -6.35 -15.96
N ASN A 86 -14.16 -6.50 -14.68
CA ASN A 86 -15.49 -6.87 -14.23
C ASN A 86 -15.83 -6.09 -12.96
N LYS A 87 -16.90 -5.28 -13.01
CA LYS A 87 -17.34 -4.44 -11.88
C LYS A 87 -17.73 -5.25 -10.64
N ASN A 88 -18.20 -6.48 -10.82
CA ASN A 88 -18.62 -7.36 -9.71
C ASN A 88 -17.44 -8.09 -9.06
N SER A 89 -16.25 -8.02 -9.64
CA SER A 89 -15.06 -8.75 -9.19
C SER A 89 -13.85 -7.84 -8.94
N ILE A 90 -14.09 -6.55 -8.70
CA ILE A 90 -13.00 -5.57 -8.46
C ILE A 90 -12.14 -6.01 -7.28
N THR A 91 -12.75 -6.33 -6.15
CA THR A 91 -12.04 -6.72 -4.93
C THR A 91 -11.22 -7.99 -5.13
N PRO A 92 -11.80 -9.15 -5.50
CA PRO A 92 -11.03 -10.38 -5.65
C PRO A 92 -9.94 -10.27 -6.73
N HIS A 93 -10.20 -9.58 -7.84
CA HIS A 93 -9.16 -9.36 -8.85
C HIS A 93 -8.02 -8.49 -8.33
N THR A 94 -8.33 -7.37 -7.68
CA THR A 94 -7.30 -6.48 -7.14
C THR A 94 -6.44 -7.20 -6.11
N GLU A 95 -7.04 -7.93 -5.19
CA GLU A 95 -6.33 -8.66 -4.13
C GLU A 95 -5.48 -9.81 -4.68
N ALA A 96 -5.97 -10.55 -5.67
CA ALA A 96 -5.19 -11.58 -6.33
C ALA A 96 -3.96 -10.98 -7.04
N PHE A 97 -4.13 -9.88 -7.77
CA PHE A 97 -3.03 -9.20 -8.43
C PHE A 97 -2.08 -8.48 -7.46
N HIS A 98 -2.49 -8.11 -6.26
CA HIS A 98 -1.56 -7.64 -5.22
C HIS A 98 -0.46 -8.69 -5.01
N SER A 99 -0.82 -9.97 -4.86
CA SER A 99 0.14 -11.06 -4.67
C SER A 99 1.07 -11.23 -5.88
N VAL A 100 0.52 -11.31 -7.08
CA VAL A 100 1.29 -11.46 -8.31
C VAL A 100 2.30 -10.32 -8.49
N ILE A 101 1.85 -9.08 -8.31
CA ILE A 101 2.68 -7.90 -8.59
C ILE A 101 3.77 -7.71 -7.53
N TRP A 102 3.47 -7.92 -6.24
CA TRP A 102 4.51 -7.75 -5.24
C TRP A 102 5.60 -8.83 -5.40
N HIS A 103 5.23 -10.07 -5.79
CA HIS A 103 6.20 -11.10 -6.16
C HIS A 103 7.08 -10.67 -7.33
N LEU A 104 6.48 -10.13 -8.40
CA LEU A 104 7.22 -9.56 -9.52
C LEU A 104 8.21 -8.48 -9.08
N ILE A 105 7.82 -7.60 -8.18
CA ILE A 105 8.66 -6.50 -7.69
C ILE A 105 9.85 -7.04 -6.89
N VAL A 106 9.61 -7.93 -5.93
CA VAL A 106 10.67 -8.43 -5.03
C VAL A 106 11.62 -9.41 -5.70
N THR A 107 11.18 -10.07 -6.78
CA THR A 107 12.02 -11.00 -7.55
C THR A 107 12.67 -10.34 -8.77
N HIS A 108 12.30 -9.11 -9.11
CA HIS A 108 12.80 -8.42 -10.30
C HIS A 108 14.33 -8.24 -10.25
N PRO A 109 15.09 -8.59 -11.32
CA PRO A 109 16.55 -8.57 -11.29
C PRO A 109 17.20 -7.25 -10.87
N LYS A 110 16.54 -6.10 -11.19
CA LYS A 110 17.03 -4.75 -10.82
C LYS A 110 16.63 -4.31 -9.41
N LEU A 111 15.73 -5.03 -8.73
CA LEU A 111 15.16 -4.60 -7.44
C LEU A 111 15.53 -5.56 -6.30
N LYS A 112 15.71 -6.84 -6.60
CA LYS A 112 16.10 -7.82 -5.59
C LYS A 112 17.53 -7.56 -5.09
N SER A 113 17.71 -7.61 -3.77
CA SER A 113 19.02 -7.50 -3.13
C SER A 113 19.74 -8.84 -2.99
N ASN A 114 18.99 -9.94 -2.93
CA ASN A 114 19.52 -11.28 -2.74
C ASN A 114 18.86 -12.27 -3.72
N ASN A 115 19.57 -13.34 -4.08
CA ASN A 115 18.98 -14.45 -4.81
C ASN A 115 18.08 -15.25 -3.89
N THR A 116 16.94 -15.72 -4.42
CA THR A 116 16.04 -16.59 -3.68
C THR A 116 16.67 -17.99 -3.57
N LYS A 117 16.59 -18.57 -2.38
CA LYS A 117 17.24 -19.86 -2.10
C LYS A 117 16.66 -21.01 -2.93
N TRP A 118 15.34 -21.00 -3.11
CA TRP A 118 14.63 -22.10 -3.78
C TRP A 118 14.91 -22.16 -5.29
N GLU A 119 14.93 -21.04 -5.98
CA GLU A 119 15.22 -20.97 -7.41
C GLU A 119 16.71 -21.22 -7.72
N SER A 120 17.59 -21.21 -6.72
CA SER A 120 19.02 -21.52 -6.87
C SER A 120 19.35 -23.01 -6.71
N ILE A 121 18.41 -23.84 -6.26
CA ILE A 121 18.61 -25.29 -6.05
C ILE A 121 18.46 -26.10 -7.34
N THR A 122 17.88 -25.55 -8.38
CA THR A 122 17.60 -26.21 -9.67
C THR A 122 18.72 -26.02 -10.70
N LYS A 123 19.96 -26.08 -10.27
CA LYS A 123 21.12 -26.16 -11.19
C LYS A 123 21.73 -27.53 -11.15
#